data_7c8dcf449d55761fbf8bdab09fdeb349
#
_entry.id   7c8dcf449d55761fbf8bdab09fdeb349
#
_cell.length_a   1.000
_cell.length_b   1.000
_cell.length_c   1.000
_cell.angle_alpha   90.00
_cell.angle_beta   90.00
_cell.angle_gamma   90.00
#
_symmetry.space_group_name_H-M   'P 1'
#
loop_
_entity.id
_entity.type
_entity.pdbx_description
1 polymer ?
#
loop_
_entity_poly.entity_id
_entity_poly.type
_entity_poly.pdbx_seq_one_letter_code
_entity_poly.pdbx_strand_id
1 'polypeptide(L)'
;VLELLAQHQRSDEDEIRPLVAVLKQSADILMVLNLPAFAGSLNEHTSALESLIGRDLVQERSQLEDLAETLLFIDGSLAQIDRRKLNYEDLGDLSIERRDAISADNQLSEARSIVIDESKAAIGMVKRAISAYIESDFDSTHISNLPQLLNSVRGAFYMIGVAKLPEVTGGATEFIRGFVERSQINPAKDVQSLETLADAMISIEYFLTEFGRRHIADER
;
A
#
# COMPACT_ATOMS: atom_id res chain seq x y z
N VAL A 1 -11.99 17.56 1.71
CA VAL A 1 -12.27 19.00 1.91
C VAL A 1 -11.37 19.84 1.01
N LEU A 2 -10.02 19.65 1.02
CA LEU A 2 -9.10 20.41 0.14
C LEU A 2 -9.40 20.24 -1.35
N GLU A 3 -9.79 19.04 -1.78
CA GLU A 3 -10.22 18.74 -3.15
C GLU A 3 -11.53 19.47 -3.53
N LEU A 4 -12.46 19.60 -2.58
CA LEU A 4 -13.70 20.36 -2.76
C LEU A 4 -13.42 21.87 -2.84
N LEU A 5 -12.53 22.40 -2.01
CA LEU A 5 -12.11 23.79 -2.07
C LEU A 5 -11.43 24.13 -3.41
N ALA A 6 -10.62 23.20 -3.95
CA ALA A 6 -9.97 23.37 -5.25
C ALA A 6 -10.96 23.39 -6.46
N GLN A 7 -12.18 22.90 -6.26
CA GLN A 7 -13.24 22.90 -7.30
C GLN A 7 -14.15 24.14 -7.25
N HIS A 8 -14.17 24.89 -6.15
CA HIS A 8 -14.98 26.08 -5.99
C HIS A 8 -14.23 27.34 -6.42
N GLN A 9 -14.90 28.24 -7.16
CA GLN A 9 -14.29 29.47 -7.68
C GLN A 9 -14.12 30.57 -6.62
N ARG A 10 -14.74 30.45 -5.45
CA ARG A 10 -14.61 31.39 -4.33
C ARG A 10 -14.47 30.66 -3.02
N SER A 11 -13.53 31.12 -2.19
CA SER A 11 -13.39 30.67 -0.81
C SER A 11 -14.57 31.16 0.03
N ASP A 12 -15.47 30.26 0.40
CA ASP A 12 -16.51 30.59 1.37
C ASP A 12 -15.88 30.57 2.76
N GLU A 13 -16.06 31.66 3.49
CA GLU A 13 -15.50 31.83 4.86
C GLU A 13 -15.97 30.70 5.77
N ASP A 14 -17.20 30.20 5.57
CA ASP A 14 -17.80 29.12 6.33
C ASP A 14 -17.14 27.76 6.09
N GLU A 15 -16.44 27.56 4.96
CA GLU A 15 -15.72 26.31 4.65
C GLU A 15 -14.27 26.34 5.15
N ILE A 16 -13.61 27.50 5.05
CA ILE A 16 -12.19 27.65 5.44
C ILE A 16 -12.02 27.72 6.96
N ARG A 17 -12.88 28.45 7.66
CA ARG A 17 -12.77 28.63 9.12
C ARG A 17 -12.72 27.32 9.94
N PRO A 18 -13.58 26.30 9.67
CA PRO A 18 -13.50 25.03 10.37
C PRO A 18 -12.19 24.30 10.10
N LEU A 19 -11.69 24.37 8.85
CA LEU A 19 -10.41 23.73 8.46
C LEU A 19 -9.24 24.39 9.21
N VAL A 20 -9.18 25.71 9.21
CA VAL A 20 -8.17 26.48 9.97
C VAL A 20 -8.19 26.11 11.46
N ALA A 21 -9.37 25.99 12.07
CA ALA A 21 -9.50 25.60 13.48
C ALA A 21 -8.93 24.21 13.74
N VAL A 22 -9.21 23.24 12.88
CA VAL A 22 -8.67 21.87 12.98
C VAL A 22 -7.16 21.86 12.79
N LEU A 23 -6.62 22.59 11.82
CA LEU A 23 -5.18 22.68 11.58
C LEU A 23 -4.44 23.30 12.76
N LYS A 24 -4.97 24.37 13.36
CA LYS A 24 -4.40 24.98 14.58
C LYS A 24 -4.41 24.01 15.75
N GLN A 25 -5.51 23.31 15.96
CA GLN A 25 -5.59 22.29 17.01
C GLN A 25 -4.57 21.17 16.77
N SER A 26 -4.38 20.74 15.52
CA SER A 26 -3.38 19.73 15.16
C SER A 26 -1.95 20.24 15.43
N ALA A 27 -1.66 21.49 15.11
CA ALA A 27 -0.36 22.11 15.42
C ALA A 27 -0.11 22.18 16.94
N ASP A 28 -1.11 22.51 17.73
CA ASP A 28 -1.00 22.51 19.20
C ASP A 28 -0.69 21.10 19.75
N ILE A 29 -1.36 20.08 19.22
CA ILE A 29 -1.09 18.68 19.58
C ILE A 29 0.36 18.30 19.23
N LEU A 30 0.84 18.67 18.03
CA LEU A 30 2.21 18.40 17.60
C LEU A 30 3.23 19.10 18.52
N MET A 31 2.94 20.31 19.01
CA MET A 31 3.76 20.98 20.01
C MET A 31 3.82 20.23 21.35
N VAL A 32 2.68 19.72 21.81
CA VAL A 32 2.61 18.90 23.06
C VAL A 32 3.39 17.59 22.90
N LEU A 33 3.39 17.01 21.69
CA LEU A 33 4.15 15.81 21.35
C LEU A 33 5.65 16.08 21.15
N ASN A 34 6.12 17.29 21.41
CA ASN A 34 7.50 17.74 21.21
C ASN A 34 7.98 17.62 19.75
N LEU A 35 7.10 17.95 18.80
CA LEU A 35 7.34 17.99 17.36
C LEU A 35 7.23 19.42 16.80
N PRO A 36 8.08 20.39 17.29
CA PRO A 36 7.94 21.79 16.98
C PRO A 36 8.12 22.14 15.50
N ALA A 37 8.93 21.37 14.77
CA ALA A 37 9.15 21.58 13.34
C ALA A 37 7.87 21.31 12.51
N PHE A 38 7.14 20.23 12.78
CA PHE A 38 5.85 19.95 12.15
C PHE A 38 4.78 20.97 12.54
N ALA A 39 4.72 21.33 13.83
CA ALA A 39 3.80 22.35 14.32
C ALA A 39 4.05 23.72 13.65
N GLY A 40 5.32 24.11 13.50
CA GLY A 40 5.73 25.36 12.84
C GLY A 40 5.31 25.39 11.38
N SER A 41 5.62 24.33 10.62
CA SER A 41 5.23 24.19 9.21
C SER A 41 3.70 24.23 9.05
N LEU A 42 2.95 23.52 9.91
CA LEU A 42 1.49 23.50 9.84
C LEU A 42 0.89 24.89 10.17
N ASN A 43 1.45 25.62 11.13
CA ASN A 43 1.02 26.99 11.46
C ASN A 43 1.28 27.97 10.32
N GLU A 44 2.41 27.85 9.62
CA GLU A 44 2.73 28.69 8.47
C GLU A 44 1.69 28.51 7.35
N HIS A 45 1.40 27.27 6.95
CA HIS A 45 0.37 26.97 5.96
C HIS A 45 -1.04 27.33 6.42
N THR A 46 -1.34 27.19 7.72
CA THR A 46 -2.62 27.60 8.28
C THR A 46 -2.82 29.12 8.19
N SER A 47 -1.76 29.89 8.46
CA SER A 47 -1.79 31.35 8.34
C SER A 47 -1.93 31.78 6.87
N ALA A 48 -1.27 31.08 5.95
CA ALA A 48 -1.46 31.30 4.51
C ALA A 48 -2.92 31.02 4.10
N LEU A 49 -3.50 29.90 4.54
CA LEU A 49 -4.90 29.55 4.27
C LEU A 49 -5.90 30.60 4.82
N GLU A 50 -5.67 31.13 6.03
CA GLU A 50 -6.47 32.25 6.57
C GLU A 50 -6.43 33.49 5.67
N SER A 51 -5.29 33.78 5.06
CA SER A 51 -5.13 34.92 4.16
C SER A 51 -5.89 34.78 2.85
N LEU A 52 -6.33 33.56 2.50
CA LEU A 52 -7.12 33.27 1.29
C LEU A 52 -8.62 33.51 1.48
N ILE A 53 -9.09 33.73 2.71
CA ILE A 53 -10.51 34.01 2.96
C ILE A 53 -10.95 35.23 2.15
N GLY A 54 -11.96 35.04 1.29
CA GLY A 54 -12.50 36.07 0.40
C GLY A 54 -11.73 36.30 -0.90
N ARG A 55 -10.66 35.52 -1.18
CA ARG A 55 -9.91 35.57 -2.44
C ARG A 55 -10.37 34.51 -3.43
N ASP A 56 -9.91 34.66 -4.68
CA ASP A 56 -10.14 33.68 -5.74
C ASP A 56 -9.18 32.51 -5.58
N LEU A 57 -9.70 31.32 -5.21
CA LEU A 57 -8.92 30.11 -4.97
C LEU A 57 -8.28 29.55 -6.25
N VAL A 58 -8.79 29.90 -7.42
CA VAL A 58 -8.23 29.42 -8.71
C VAL A 58 -6.82 29.98 -8.92
N GLN A 59 -6.57 31.21 -8.46
CA GLN A 59 -5.24 31.84 -8.57
C GLN A 59 -4.25 31.38 -7.50
N GLU A 60 -4.76 30.84 -6.38
CA GLU A 60 -3.97 30.47 -5.22
C GLU A 60 -3.91 28.93 -5.04
N ARG A 61 -4.18 28.20 -6.10
CA ARG A 61 -4.22 26.71 -6.09
C ARG A 61 -2.91 26.10 -5.59
N SER A 62 -1.77 26.69 -5.91
CA SER A 62 -0.46 26.22 -5.46
C SER A 62 -0.34 26.20 -3.93
N GLN A 63 -0.92 27.15 -3.21
CA GLN A 63 -0.88 27.18 -1.75
C GLN A 63 -1.71 26.06 -1.12
N LEU A 64 -2.80 25.67 -1.76
CA LEU A 64 -3.60 24.50 -1.34
C LEU A 64 -2.88 23.17 -1.62
N GLU A 65 -2.18 23.10 -2.75
CA GLU A 65 -1.35 21.94 -3.11
C GLU A 65 -0.18 21.81 -2.12
N ASP A 66 0.53 22.88 -1.80
CA ASP A 66 1.62 22.90 -0.81
C ASP A 66 1.15 22.50 0.60
N LEU A 67 -0.05 22.95 1.01
CA LEU A 67 -0.66 22.53 2.28
C LEU A 67 -1.00 21.04 2.26
N ALA A 68 -1.58 20.53 1.17
CA ALA A 68 -1.92 19.11 1.04
C ALA A 68 -0.65 18.24 1.10
N GLU A 69 0.42 18.64 0.42
CA GLU A 69 1.70 17.95 0.44
C GLU A 69 2.33 17.94 1.84
N THR A 70 2.26 19.07 2.54
CA THR A 70 2.74 19.18 3.94
C THR A 70 1.94 18.26 4.86
N LEU A 71 0.61 18.18 4.72
CA LEU A 71 -0.23 17.30 5.52
C LEU A 71 0.08 15.82 5.27
N LEU A 72 0.24 15.41 4.00
CA LEU A 72 0.64 14.06 3.63
C LEU A 72 2.02 13.70 4.18
N PHE A 73 2.95 14.66 4.14
CA PHE A 73 4.28 14.47 4.71
C PHE A 73 4.24 14.30 6.24
N ILE A 74 3.47 15.11 6.95
CA ILE A 74 3.31 14.99 8.41
C ILE A 74 2.67 13.65 8.76
N ASP A 75 1.59 13.26 8.08
CA ASP A 75 0.89 11.99 8.31
C ASP A 75 1.82 10.79 8.09
N GLY A 76 2.53 10.76 6.96
CA GLY A 76 3.50 9.72 6.65
C GLY A 76 4.65 9.66 7.67
N SER A 77 5.14 10.82 8.12
CA SER A 77 6.21 10.88 9.13
C SER A 77 5.73 10.41 10.51
N LEU A 78 4.51 10.77 10.92
CA LEU A 78 3.90 10.29 12.16
C LEU A 78 3.68 8.77 12.14
N ALA A 79 3.24 8.23 11.01
CA ALA A 79 3.11 6.79 10.83
C ALA A 79 4.47 6.05 10.94
N GLN A 80 5.57 6.68 10.52
CA GLN A 80 6.91 6.13 10.70
C GLN A 80 7.40 6.21 12.15
N ILE A 81 7.09 7.26 12.88
CA ILE A 81 7.43 7.38 14.32
C ILE A 81 6.83 6.21 15.09
N ASP A 82 5.55 5.91 14.85
CA ASP A 82 4.87 4.78 15.48
C ASP A 82 5.48 3.42 15.10
N ARG A 83 5.95 3.28 13.85
CA ARG A 83 6.52 2.03 13.33
C ARG A 83 7.99 1.83 13.67
N ARG A 84 8.83 2.88 13.65
CA ARG A 84 10.30 2.80 13.72
C ARG A 84 10.90 3.18 15.07
N LYS A 85 10.11 3.63 16.05
CA LYS A 85 10.63 4.24 17.30
C LYS A 85 11.72 5.29 17.02
N LEU A 86 11.56 6.08 15.96
CA LEU A 86 12.48 7.15 15.61
C LEU A 86 12.60 8.11 16.81
N ASN A 87 13.83 8.46 17.17
CA ASN A 87 14.08 9.49 18.16
C ASN A 87 13.55 10.83 17.62
N TYR A 88 12.77 11.53 18.43
CA TYR A 88 12.21 12.85 18.09
C TYR A 88 13.27 13.88 17.68
N GLU A 89 14.54 13.67 18.07
CA GLU A 89 15.69 14.52 17.70
C GLU A 89 16.04 14.44 16.20
N ASP A 90 15.84 13.26 15.58
CA ASP A 90 16.12 13.06 14.14
C ASP A 90 15.08 13.75 13.23
N LEU A 91 13.92 14.13 13.75
CA LEU A 91 12.86 14.82 13.03
C LEU A 91 13.01 16.34 13.05
N GLY A 92 13.99 16.86 13.81
CA GLY A 92 14.25 18.31 13.91
C GLY A 92 14.83 18.94 12.65
N ASP A 93 15.40 18.13 11.73
CA ASP A 93 15.98 18.60 10.48
C ASP A 93 15.09 18.24 9.28
N LEU A 94 14.12 19.10 9.00
CA LEU A 94 13.18 18.98 7.89
C LEU A 94 13.73 19.63 6.60
N SER A 95 14.98 19.31 6.23
CA SER A 95 15.50 19.71 4.92
C SER A 95 14.62 19.12 3.79
N ILE A 96 14.48 19.87 2.69
CA ILE A 96 13.68 19.45 1.52
C ILE A 96 14.11 18.06 1.04
N GLU A 97 15.43 17.81 1.00
CA GLU A 97 16.01 16.52 0.60
C GLU A 97 15.57 15.34 1.50
N ARG A 98 15.41 15.61 2.80
CA ARG A 98 14.97 14.58 3.76
C ARG A 98 13.45 14.36 3.69
N ARG A 99 12.68 15.38 3.36
CA ARG A 99 11.23 15.27 3.08
C ARG A 99 10.99 14.36 1.88
N ASP A 100 11.70 14.59 0.77
CA ASP A 100 11.58 13.81 -0.45
C ASP A 100 11.99 12.34 -0.23
N ALA A 101 13.06 12.10 0.52
CA ALA A 101 13.52 10.75 0.84
C ALA A 101 12.50 9.99 1.71
N ILE A 102 11.92 10.63 2.73
CA ILE A 102 10.89 10.04 3.61
C ILE A 102 9.61 9.78 2.82
N SER A 103 9.18 10.70 1.97
CA SER A 103 7.98 10.56 1.14
C SER A 103 8.15 9.40 0.14
N ALA A 104 9.30 9.31 -0.53
CA ALA A 104 9.60 8.22 -1.47
C ALA A 104 9.62 6.85 -0.77
N ASP A 105 10.21 6.75 0.43
CA ASP A 105 10.26 5.51 1.20
C ASP A 105 8.86 5.08 1.69
N ASN A 106 8.02 6.04 2.10
CA ASN A 106 6.63 5.77 2.46
C ASN A 106 5.81 5.26 1.28
N GLN A 107 5.91 5.89 0.11
CA GLN A 107 5.21 5.46 -1.09
C GLN A 107 5.66 4.06 -1.52
N LEU A 108 6.95 3.76 -1.41
CA LEU A 108 7.48 2.44 -1.72
C LEU A 108 6.99 1.37 -0.75
N SER A 109 6.95 1.68 0.55
CA SER A 109 6.44 0.78 1.60
C SER A 109 4.95 0.50 1.42
N GLU A 110 4.15 1.52 1.13
CA GLU A 110 2.72 1.37 0.84
C GLU A 110 2.49 0.53 -0.43
N ALA A 111 3.20 0.83 -1.51
CA ALA A 111 3.12 0.05 -2.74
C ALA A 111 3.48 -1.42 -2.52
N ARG A 112 4.51 -1.72 -1.73
CA ARG A 112 4.86 -3.10 -1.35
C ARG A 112 3.75 -3.79 -0.57
N SER A 113 3.14 -3.10 0.38
CA SER A 113 2.03 -3.65 1.17
C SER A 113 0.86 -4.03 0.28
N ILE A 114 0.47 -3.16 -0.65
CA ILE A 114 -0.60 -3.43 -1.63
C ILE A 114 -0.26 -4.65 -2.48
N VAL A 115 0.96 -4.74 -3.02
CA VAL A 115 1.40 -5.87 -3.84
C VAL A 115 1.40 -7.19 -3.05
N ILE A 116 1.78 -7.17 -1.78
CA ILE A 116 1.73 -8.35 -0.90
C ILE A 116 0.28 -8.81 -0.70
N ASP A 117 -0.63 -7.88 -0.40
CA ASP A 117 -2.03 -8.22 -0.14
C ASP A 117 -2.76 -8.70 -1.40
N GLU A 118 -2.50 -8.09 -2.55
CA GLU A 118 -3.00 -8.58 -3.85
C GLU A 118 -2.44 -9.97 -4.18
N SER A 119 -1.15 -10.21 -3.92
CA SER A 119 -0.54 -11.53 -4.13
C SER A 119 -1.17 -12.60 -3.25
N LYS A 120 -1.46 -12.30 -1.98
CA LYS A 120 -2.17 -13.21 -1.05
C LYS A 120 -3.58 -13.49 -1.54
N ALA A 121 -4.31 -12.48 -1.99
CA ALA A 121 -5.65 -12.64 -2.55
C ALA A 121 -5.64 -13.55 -3.80
N ALA A 122 -4.67 -13.36 -4.70
CA ALA A 122 -4.48 -14.17 -5.89
C ALA A 122 -4.15 -15.64 -5.54
N ILE A 123 -3.26 -15.88 -4.57
CA ILE A 123 -2.95 -17.23 -4.06
C ILE A 123 -4.19 -17.86 -3.46
N GLY A 124 -5.02 -17.12 -2.73
CA GLY A 124 -6.31 -17.59 -2.23
C GLY A 124 -7.26 -18.00 -3.36
N MET A 125 -7.26 -17.30 -4.49
CA MET A 125 -8.02 -17.70 -5.69
C MET A 125 -7.48 -19.00 -6.29
N VAL A 126 -6.16 -19.17 -6.38
CA VAL A 126 -5.54 -20.42 -6.87
C VAL A 126 -5.97 -21.62 -6.03
N LYS A 127 -5.92 -21.51 -4.70
CA LYS A 127 -6.34 -22.57 -3.78
C LYS A 127 -7.81 -22.96 -4.01
N ARG A 128 -8.70 -21.96 -4.08
CA ARG A 128 -10.14 -22.22 -4.32
C ARG A 128 -10.40 -22.86 -5.67
N ALA A 129 -9.68 -22.45 -6.70
CA ALA A 129 -9.83 -23.02 -8.04
C ALA A 129 -9.35 -24.48 -8.10
N ILE A 130 -8.27 -24.83 -7.39
CA ILE A 130 -7.81 -26.22 -7.26
C ILE A 130 -8.88 -27.07 -6.55
N SER A 131 -9.45 -26.60 -5.44
CA SER A 131 -10.53 -27.30 -4.75
C SER A 131 -11.75 -27.50 -5.64
N ALA A 132 -12.19 -26.44 -6.32
CA ALA A 132 -13.32 -26.52 -7.25
C ALA A 132 -13.07 -27.50 -8.42
N TYR A 133 -11.84 -27.56 -8.94
CA TYR A 133 -11.44 -28.50 -9.97
C TYR A 133 -11.55 -29.96 -9.50
N ILE A 134 -11.11 -30.28 -8.29
CA ILE A 134 -11.21 -31.62 -7.70
C ILE A 134 -12.67 -31.96 -7.41
N GLU A 135 -13.45 -31.03 -6.84
CA GLU A 135 -14.86 -31.25 -6.47
C GLU A 135 -15.81 -31.35 -7.68
N SER A 136 -15.45 -30.76 -8.82
CA SER A 136 -16.23 -30.79 -10.06
C SER A 136 -15.94 -31.99 -10.97
N ASP A 137 -15.31 -33.01 -10.46
CA ASP A 137 -14.87 -34.17 -11.25
C ASP A 137 -13.88 -33.80 -12.37
N PHE A 138 -12.97 -32.88 -12.03
CA PHE A 138 -11.88 -32.40 -12.89
C PHE A 138 -12.32 -31.53 -14.07
N ASP A 139 -13.33 -30.66 -13.88
CA ASP A 139 -13.71 -29.67 -14.88
C ASP A 139 -12.60 -28.62 -15.06
N SER A 140 -11.89 -28.69 -16.20
CA SER A 140 -10.76 -27.82 -16.52
C SER A 140 -11.11 -26.33 -16.58
N THR A 141 -12.39 -25.97 -16.68
CA THR A 141 -12.82 -24.56 -16.66
C THR A 141 -12.40 -23.84 -15.38
N HIS A 142 -12.31 -24.56 -14.24
CA HIS A 142 -11.90 -24.01 -12.95
C HIS A 142 -10.42 -23.62 -12.88
N ILE A 143 -9.56 -24.28 -13.66
CA ILE A 143 -8.09 -24.07 -13.61
C ILE A 143 -7.52 -23.41 -14.87
N SER A 144 -8.33 -23.15 -15.89
CA SER A 144 -7.89 -22.65 -17.19
C SER A 144 -7.18 -21.30 -17.14
N ASN A 145 -7.55 -20.43 -16.22
CA ASN A 145 -6.98 -19.09 -16.03
C ASN A 145 -5.83 -19.04 -15.00
N LEU A 146 -5.58 -20.14 -14.26
CA LEU A 146 -4.56 -20.18 -13.22
C LEU A 146 -3.13 -19.93 -13.73
N PRO A 147 -2.70 -20.41 -14.89
CA PRO A 147 -1.37 -20.10 -15.41
C PRO A 147 -1.13 -18.60 -15.58
N GLN A 148 -2.15 -17.87 -16.03
CA GLN A 148 -2.06 -16.41 -16.17
C GLN A 148 -2.03 -15.72 -14.80
N LEU A 149 -2.87 -16.14 -13.87
CA LEU A 149 -2.93 -15.61 -12.50
C LEU A 149 -1.59 -15.82 -11.78
N LEU A 150 -1.02 -17.04 -11.84
CA LEU A 150 0.28 -17.34 -11.24
C LEU A 150 1.42 -16.55 -11.88
N ASN A 151 1.38 -16.27 -13.18
CA ASN A 151 2.35 -15.41 -13.85
C ASN A 151 2.26 -13.95 -13.35
N SER A 152 1.07 -13.45 -13.07
CA SER A 152 0.90 -12.11 -12.47
C SER A 152 1.49 -12.07 -11.06
N VAL A 153 1.24 -13.08 -10.23
CA VAL A 153 1.84 -13.23 -8.91
C VAL A 153 3.37 -13.33 -8.99
N ARG A 154 3.90 -14.06 -9.98
CA ARG A 154 5.34 -14.15 -10.22
C ARG A 154 5.94 -12.77 -10.51
N GLY A 155 5.28 -11.96 -11.34
CA GLY A 155 5.67 -10.58 -11.62
C GLY A 155 5.68 -9.71 -10.37
N ALA A 156 4.66 -9.84 -9.53
CA ALA A 156 4.57 -9.14 -8.25
C ALA A 156 5.75 -9.50 -7.32
N PHE A 157 6.15 -10.78 -7.26
CA PHE A 157 7.30 -11.21 -6.45
C PHE A 157 8.64 -10.65 -6.94
N TYR A 158 8.81 -10.45 -8.24
CA TYR A 158 9.98 -9.72 -8.75
C TYR A 158 9.99 -8.26 -8.29
N MET A 159 8.83 -7.59 -8.28
CA MET A 159 8.72 -6.19 -7.86
C MET A 159 9.06 -6.00 -6.37
N ILE A 160 8.62 -6.91 -5.50
CA ILE A 160 8.91 -6.82 -4.06
C ILE A 160 10.29 -7.41 -3.66
N GLY A 161 11.07 -7.92 -4.64
CA GLY A 161 12.44 -8.35 -4.43
C GLY A 161 12.60 -9.70 -3.71
N VAL A 162 11.61 -10.59 -3.77
CA VAL A 162 11.66 -11.91 -3.10
C VAL A 162 12.29 -12.94 -4.05
N ALA A 163 13.58 -13.16 -3.92
CA ALA A 163 14.39 -13.87 -4.93
C ALA A 163 13.94 -15.30 -5.29
N LYS A 164 13.39 -16.07 -4.35
CA LYS A 164 13.04 -17.49 -4.56
C LYS A 164 11.58 -17.72 -4.99
N LEU A 165 10.66 -16.84 -4.64
CA LEU A 165 9.24 -17.04 -4.93
C LEU A 165 8.90 -16.99 -6.43
N PRO A 166 9.52 -16.14 -7.27
CA PRO A 166 9.28 -16.17 -8.71
C PRO A 166 9.60 -17.52 -9.37
N GLU A 167 10.64 -18.21 -8.89
CA GLU A 167 11.04 -19.53 -9.41
C GLU A 167 10.01 -20.59 -9.02
N VAL A 168 9.63 -20.64 -7.75
CA VAL A 168 8.59 -21.56 -7.23
C VAL A 168 7.26 -21.34 -7.94
N THR A 169 6.85 -20.08 -8.10
CA THR A 169 5.60 -19.72 -8.78
C THR A 169 5.65 -20.07 -10.26
N GLY A 170 6.82 -19.92 -10.89
CA GLY A 170 7.06 -20.37 -12.27
C GLY A 170 6.87 -21.86 -12.42
N GLY A 171 7.43 -22.66 -11.52
CA GLY A 171 7.24 -24.13 -11.49
C GLY A 171 5.76 -24.50 -11.30
N ALA A 172 5.04 -23.82 -10.42
CA ALA A 172 3.60 -24.00 -10.23
C ALA A 172 2.79 -23.67 -11.50
N THR A 173 3.17 -22.62 -12.23
CA THR A 173 2.55 -22.22 -13.49
C THR A 173 2.67 -23.32 -14.54
N GLU A 174 3.88 -23.86 -14.74
CA GLU A 174 4.13 -24.94 -15.71
C GLU A 174 3.42 -26.24 -15.31
N PHE A 175 3.39 -26.54 -14.01
CA PHE A 175 2.67 -27.68 -13.48
C PHE A 175 1.17 -27.61 -13.79
N ILE A 176 0.50 -26.48 -13.50
CA ILE A 176 -0.92 -26.28 -13.82
C ILE A 176 -1.17 -26.29 -15.32
N ARG A 177 -0.30 -25.67 -16.12
CA ARG A 177 -0.40 -25.72 -17.59
C ARG A 177 -0.44 -27.17 -18.09
N GLY A 178 0.41 -28.02 -17.54
CA GLY A 178 0.40 -29.44 -17.84
C GLY A 178 -0.93 -30.15 -17.50
N PHE A 179 -1.68 -29.67 -16.49
CA PHE A 179 -3.02 -30.17 -16.20
C PHE A 179 -4.07 -29.70 -17.21
N VAL A 180 -4.03 -28.41 -17.56
CA VAL A 180 -4.95 -27.80 -18.53
C VAL A 180 -4.83 -28.49 -19.93
N GLU A 181 -3.60 -28.84 -20.31
CA GLU A 181 -3.31 -29.42 -21.62
C GLU A 181 -3.53 -30.95 -21.69
N ARG A 182 -3.71 -31.62 -20.57
CA ARG A 182 -3.89 -33.09 -20.52
C ARG A 182 -5.28 -33.51 -20.93
N SER A 183 -5.33 -34.56 -21.80
CA SER A 183 -6.58 -35.24 -22.18
C SER A 183 -6.92 -36.43 -21.28
N GLN A 184 -5.99 -36.90 -20.46
CA GLN A 184 -6.20 -38.06 -19.57
C GLN A 184 -5.92 -37.69 -18.13
N ILE A 185 -6.86 -38.01 -17.25
CA ILE A 185 -6.83 -37.75 -15.81
C ILE A 185 -6.65 -39.08 -15.09
N ASN A 186 -5.71 -39.09 -14.12
CA ASN A 186 -5.57 -40.17 -13.15
C ASN A 186 -5.99 -39.65 -11.77
N PRO A 187 -7.25 -39.83 -11.33
CA PRO A 187 -7.80 -39.18 -10.17
C PRO A 187 -6.92 -39.33 -8.90
N ALA A 188 -6.49 -40.56 -8.61
CA ALA A 188 -5.73 -40.81 -7.38
C ALA A 188 -4.39 -40.08 -7.33
N LYS A 189 -3.64 -40.03 -8.43
CA LYS A 189 -2.33 -39.42 -8.52
C LYS A 189 -2.45 -37.88 -8.69
N ASP A 190 -3.44 -37.46 -9.45
CA ASP A 190 -3.63 -36.06 -9.79
C ASP A 190 -4.15 -35.27 -8.58
N VAL A 191 -5.06 -35.85 -7.78
CA VAL A 191 -5.50 -35.24 -6.49
C VAL A 191 -4.30 -35.03 -5.56
N GLN A 192 -3.48 -36.06 -5.34
CA GLN A 192 -2.30 -35.92 -4.45
C GLN A 192 -1.32 -34.84 -4.94
N SER A 193 -1.14 -34.73 -6.25
CA SER A 193 -0.24 -33.72 -6.82
C SER A 193 -0.81 -32.29 -6.68
N LEU A 194 -2.12 -32.13 -6.83
CA LEU A 194 -2.82 -30.85 -6.66
C LEU A 194 -2.89 -30.45 -5.18
N GLU A 195 -3.08 -31.40 -4.27
CA GLU A 195 -2.98 -31.15 -2.82
C GLU A 195 -1.58 -30.64 -2.45
N THR A 196 -0.52 -31.26 -2.99
CA THR A 196 0.87 -30.79 -2.78
C THR A 196 1.07 -29.36 -3.29
N LEU A 197 0.47 -29.03 -4.44
CA LEU A 197 0.50 -27.66 -4.95
C LEU A 197 -0.26 -26.69 -4.04
N ALA A 198 -1.44 -27.09 -3.54
CA ALA A 198 -2.21 -26.27 -2.60
C ALA A 198 -1.44 -26.02 -1.30
N ASP A 199 -0.72 -27.01 -0.77
CA ASP A 199 0.15 -26.87 0.40
C ASP A 199 1.32 -25.91 0.12
N ALA A 200 1.89 -25.97 -1.08
CA ALA A 200 2.91 -24.99 -1.49
C ALA A 200 2.34 -23.55 -1.55
N MET A 201 1.11 -23.37 -2.02
CA MET A 201 0.42 -22.07 -2.02
C MET A 201 0.16 -21.57 -0.59
N ILE A 202 -0.23 -22.44 0.34
CA ILE A 202 -0.37 -22.10 1.77
C ILE A 202 0.98 -21.63 2.35
N SER A 203 2.05 -22.32 2.00
CA SER A 203 3.40 -21.97 2.47
C SER A 203 3.85 -20.60 1.95
N ILE A 204 3.53 -20.28 0.68
CA ILE A 204 3.82 -18.95 0.11
C ILE A 204 2.97 -17.87 0.80
N GLU A 205 1.69 -18.12 1.06
CA GLU A 205 0.81 -17.17 1.76
C GLU A 205 1.30 -16.88 3.18
N TYR A 206 1.73 -17.91 3.90
CA TYR A 206 2.34 -17.76 5.22
C TYR A 206 3.63 -16.94 5.15
N PHE A 207 4.50 -17.26 4.18
CA PHE A 207 5.73 -16.50 3.96
C PHE A 207 5.45 -15.03 3.67
N LEU A 208 4.49 -14.71 2.80
CA LEU A 208 4.11 -13.33 2.48
C LEU A 208 3.58 -12.58 3.71
N THR A 209 2.85 -13.27 4.58
CA THR A 209 2.36 -12.70 5.83
C THR A 209 3.51 -12.34 6.77
N GLU A 210 4.48 -13.24 6.92
CA GLU A 210 5.67 -12.99 7.74
C GLU A 210 6.62 -11.97 7.10
N PHE A 211 6.75 -11.99 5.77
CA PHE A 211 7.54 -11.03 5.01
C PHE A 211 6.98 -9.61 5.16
N GLY A 212 5.66 -9.45 5.03
CA GLY A 212 4.99 -8.17 5.27
C GLY A 212 5.20 -7.69 6.71
N ARG A 213 5.07 -8.58 7.71
CA ARG A 213 5.33 -8.23 9.12
C ARG A 213 6.78 -7.82 9.37
N ARG A 214 7.74 -8.52 8.79
CA ARG A 214 9.18 -8.21 8.98
C ARG A 214 9.56 -6.92 8.31
N HIS A 215 9.08 -6.64 7.11
CA HIS A 215 9.32 -5.36 6.45
C HIS A 215 8.68 -4.20 7.22
N ILE A 216 7.51 -4.40 7.80
CA ILE A 216 6.91 -3.47 8.76
C ILE A 216 7.71 -3.43 10.08
N ALA A 217 8.47 -4.47 10.44
CA ALA A 217 9.25 -4.56 11.66
C ALA A 217 10.72 -4.17 11.49
N ASP A 218 11.34 -4.41 10.32
CA ASP A 218 12.70 -3.95 9.98
C ASP A 218 12.71 -2.46 9.59
N GLU A 219 11.55 -1.95 9.21
CA GLU A 219 11.25 -0.51 9.12
C GLU A 219 10.88 0.08 10.50
N ARG A 220 10.90 -0.73 11.58
CA ARG A 220 10.76 -0.32 12.98
C ARG A 220 12.14 -0.29 13.64
#